data_e442077a235372af0bf22a80b82289eb
#
_entry.id   e442077a235372af0bf22a80b82289eb
#
_cell.length_a   1.000
_cell.length_b   1.000
_cell.length_c   1.000
_cell.angle_alpha   90.00
_cell.angle_beta   90.00
_cell.angle_gamma   90.00
#
_symmetry.space_group_name_H-M   'P 1'
#
loop_
_entity.id
_entity.type
_entity.pdbx_description
1 polymer ?
#
loop_
_entity_poly.entity_id
_entity_poly.type
_entity_poly.pdbx_seq_one_letter_code
_entity_poly.pdbx_strand_id
1 'polypeptide(L)'
;MSRASVTKRAAGGAPKRKAAASVATPGVLPDRELKDVVASGAIWSESGLLPDQIQPASLDLRLGRVAYRLRASFLPGKQVVADRLDDSLVMHTLDLTRGAVLETGCVYLVPLQEKLKLPADLSAAANPKSSTGRIDVFVRAVSDRARAFDGVPAGYTGDLYAEIS
;
A
#
# COMPACT_ATOMS: atom_id res chain seq x y z
N MET A 1 9.87 3.44 -4.91
CA MET A 1 9.17 2.23 -4.50
C MET A 1 8.94 2.28 -3.00
N SER A 2 7.72 2.02 -2.56
CA SER A 2 7.32 2.01 -1.14
C SER A 2 7.42 0.60 -0.57
N ARG A 3 7.65 0.48 0.73
CA ARG A 3 7.69 -0.78 1.48
C ARG A 3 6.48 -0.83 2.41
N ALA A 4 5.67 -1.89 2.35
CA ALA A 4 4.58 -2.11 3.30
C ALA A 4 4.97 -3.18 4.33
N SER A 5 4.83 -2.87 5.61
CA SER A 5 4.83 -3.86 6.68
C SER A 5 3.39 -4.14 7.11
N VAL A 6 3.07 -5.41 7.31
CA VAL A 6 1.72 -5.88 7.64
C VAL A 6 1.69 -6.30 9.10
N THR A 7 0.74 -5.75 9.88
CA THR A 7 0.66 -5.92 11.34
C THR A 7 -0.67 -6.52 11.75
N LYS A 8 -0.66 -7.50 12.66
CA LYS A 8 -1.83 -8.16 13.19
C LYS A 8 -2.25 -7.58 14.55
N ARG A 9 -3.53 -7.19 14.69
CA ARG A 9 -4.12 -6.69 15.93
C ARG A 9 -4.80 -7.82 16.71
N ALA A 10 -4.73 -7.81 18.05
CA ALA A 10 -5.49 -8.69 18.89
C ALA A 10 -6.95 -8.25 18.99
N ALA A 11 -7.90 -9.12 18.67
CA ALA A 11 -9.32 -8.90 18.91
C ALA A 11 -9.68 -9.40 20.32
N GLY A 12 -10.21 -8.53 21.16
CA GLY A 12 -10.76 -8.87 22.47
C GLY A 12 -12.20 -9.37 22.34
N GLY A 13 -12.41 -10.63 22.61
CA GLY A 13 -13.75 -11.25 22.70
C GLY A 13 -13.68 -12.56 23.49
N ALA A 14 -14.54 -12.70 24.53
CA ALA A 14 -14.58 -13.82 25.47
C ALA A 14 -14.97 -15.17 24.85
N PRO A 15 -14.69 -16.31 25.49
CA PRO A 15 -14.35 -17.57 24.82
C PRO A 15 -15.55 -18.47 24.55
N LYS A 16 -15.60 -19.06 23.34
CA LYS A 16 -16.25 -20.37 23.11
C LYS A 16 -15.18 -21.35 22.64
N ARG A 17 -14.88 -22.33 23.47
CA ARG A 17 -13.93 -23.42 23.21
C ARG A 17 -14.32 -24.21 21.96
N LYS A 18 -13.47 -24.19 20.93
CA LYS A 18 -13.29 -25.28 19.96
C LYS A 18 -11.92 -25.11 19.28
N ALA A 19 -11.20 -26.26 19.25
CA ALA A 19 -9.96 -26.56 18.53
C ALA A 19 -8.84 -25.51 18.66
N ALA A 20 -7.66 -25.96 19.06
CA ALA A 20 -6.46 -25.14 19.22
C ALA A 20 -6.09 -24.38 17.95
N ALA A 21 -6.69 -23.20 17.78
CA ALA A 21 -6.16 -22.19 16.92
C ALA A 21 -4.94 -21.61 17.65
N SER A 22 -3.77 -21.67 17.05
CA SER A 22 -2.60 -20.97 17.55
C SER A 22 -3.01 -19.54 17.88
N VAL A 23 -2.86 -19.12 19.13
CA VAL A 23 -3.07 -17.73 19.53
C VAL A 23 -2.08 -16.91 18.71
N ALA A 24 -2.59 -16.24 17.70
CA ALA A 24 -1.76 -15.42 16.84
C ALA A 24 -1.18 -14.29 17.68
N THR A 25 0.12 -14.32 17.90
CA THR A 25 0.84 -13.29 18.63
C THR A 25 0.74 -11.97 17.85
N PRO A 26 0.31 -10.86 18.47
CA PRO A 26 0.32 -9.56 17.81
C PRO A 26 1.73 -9.16 17.40
N GLY A 27 1.91 -8.65 16.21
CA GLY A 27 3.22 -8.25 15.73
C GLY A 27 3.29 -8.06 14.22
N VAL A 28 4.48 -7.78 13.73
CA VAL A 28 4.78 -7.72 12.31
C VAL A 28 4.86 -9.14 11.75
N LEU A 29 4.22 -9.39 10.63
CA LEU A 29 4.25 -10.71 10.00
C LEU A 29 5.64 -11.01 9.42
N PRO A 30 6.23 -12.17 9.72
CA PRO A 30 7.42 -12.66 9.03
C PRO A 30 7.07 -13.11 7.61
N ASP A 31 8.09 -13.33 6.78
CA ASP A 31 7.96 -13.73 5.37
C ASP A 31 7.06 -14.95 5.16
N ARG A 32 7.14 -15.93 6.06
CA ARG A 32 6.31 -17.13 6.05
C ARG A 32 4.82 -16.79 6.10
N GLU A 33 4.42 -15.96 7.05
CA GLU A 33 3.01 -15.55 7.23
C GLU A 33 2.58 -14.59 6.11
N LEU A 34 3.49 -13.74 5.61
CA LEU A 34 3.23 -12.91 4.43
C LEU A 34 2.93 -13.76 3.17
N LYS A 35 3.64 -14.87 2.98
CA LYS A 35 3.35 -15.83 1.89
C LYS A 35 1.96 -16.43 2.03
N ASP A 36 1.53 -16.76 3.25
CA ASP A 36 0.18 -17.27 3.50
C ASP A 36 -0.90 -16.21 3.21
N VAL A 37 -0.66 -14.96 3.59
CA VAL A 37 -1.55 -13.82 3.29
C VAL A 37 -1.67 -13.60 1.78
N VAL A 38 -0.58 -13.68 1.04
CA VAL A 38 -0.57 -13.60 -0.43
C VAL A 38 -1.30 -14.80 -1.04
N ALA A 39 -1.02 -16.02 -0.59
CA ALA A 39 -1.67 -17.23 -1.08
C ALA A 39 -3.19 -17.23 -0.83
N SER A 40 -3.66 -16.58 0.24
CA SER A 40 -5.09 -16.41 0.52
C SER A 40 -5.79 -15.39 -0.40
N GLY A 41 -5.05 -14.64 -1.22
CA GLY A 41 -5.56 -13.56 -2.06
C GLY A 41 -5.86 -12.26 -1.30
N ALA A 42 -5.41 -12.15 -0.05
CA ALA A 42 -5.57 -10.91 0.73
C ALA A 42 -4.63 -9.79 0.26
N ILE A 43 -3.55 -10.16 -0.41
CA ILE A 43 -2.66 -9.26 -1.17
C ILE A 43 -2.50 -9.88 -2.56
N TRP A 44 -2.80 -9.13 -3.61
CA TRP A 44 -2.75 -9.63 -4.97
C TRP A 44 -2.39 -8.54 -5.99
N SER A 45 -2.02 -8.96 -7.19
CA SER A 45 -1.81 -8.08 -8.34
C SER A 45 -2.25 -8.80 -9.61
N GLU A 46 -2.78 -8.07 -10.58
CA GLU A 46 -3.21 -8.62 -11.88
C GLU A 46 -2.06 -9.29 -12.64
N SER A 47 -0.85 -8.74 -12.49
CA SER A 47 0.38 -9.30 -13.09
C SER A 47 1.03 -10.41 -12.25
N GLY A 48 0.40 -10.80 -11.12
CA GLY A 48 1.03 -11.63 -10.09
C GLY A 48 2.10 -10.90 -9.29
N LEU A 49 2.55 -11.50 -8.19
CA LEU A 49 3.68 -10.99 -7.41
C LEU A 49 4.99 -11.61 -7.92
N LEU A 50 6.08 -10.84 -7.85
CA LEU A 50 7.43 -11.33 -8.15
C LEU A 50 8.00 -12.09 -6.96
N PRO A 51 8.84 -13.10 -7.18
CA PRO A 51 9.38 -13.93 -6.09
C PRO A 51 10.19 -13.15 -5.04
N ASP A 52 10.83 -12.04 -5.44
CA ASP A 52 11.68 -11.21 -4.60
C ASP A 52 10.95 -10.03 -3.92
N GLN A 53 9.63 -9.90 -4.12
CA GLN A 53 8.85 -8.85 -3.45
C GLN A 53 8.66 -9.11 -1.95
N ILE A 54 8.57 -10.40 -1.53
CA ILE A 54 8.40 -10.74 -0.12
C ILE A 54 9.77 -10.67 0.55
N GLN A 55 9.88 -9.75 1.47
CA GLN A 55 11.06 -9.51 2.30
C GLN A 55 10.85 -10.18 3.68
N PRO A 56 11.87 -10.29 4.56
CA PRO A 56 11.74 -11.00 5.84
C PRO A 56 10.59 -10.56 6.73
N ALA A 57 10.16 -9.28 6.65
CA ALA A 57 9.05 -8.72 7.44
C ALA A 57 8.27 -7.61 6.69
N SER A 58 8.31 -7.60 5.37
CA SER A 58 7.63 -6.60 4.55
C SER A 58 7.40 -7.10 3.13
N LEU A 59 6.53 -6.40 2.39
CA LEU A 59 6.31 -6.60 0.96
C LEU A 59 6.76 -5.36 0.20
N ASP A 60 7.58 -5.53 -0.82
CA ASP A 60 7.95 -4.46 -1.74
C ASP A 60 6.80 -4.22 -2.73
N LEU A 61 6.35 -2.97 -2.84
CA LEU A 61 5.26 -2.56 -3.72
C LEU A 61 5.81 -1.98 -5.02
N ARG A 62 5.09 -2.22 -6.13
CA ARG A 62 5.47 -1.80 -7.48
C ARG A 62 4.59 -0.66 -7.96
N LEU A 63 5.19 0.30 -8.63
CA LEU A 63 4.44 1.34 -9.34
C LEU A 63 3.64 0.74 -10.49
N GLY A 64 2.44 1.27 -10.71
CA GLY A 64 1.63 0.98 -11.87
C GLY A 64 2.18 1.66 -13.14
N ARG A 65 1.37 1.67 -14.19
CA ARG A 65 1.78 2.14 -15.51
C ARG A 65 1.52 3.61 -15.78
N VAL A 66 0.85 4.29 -14.85
CA VAL A 66 0.40 5.68 -15.02
C VAL A 66 0.81 6.48 -13.80
N ALA A 67 1.26 7.72 -14.01
CA ALA A 67 1.45 8.70 -12.96
C ALA A 67 0.56 9.92 -13.25
N TYR A 68 -0.10 10.42 -12.23
CA TYR A 68 -0.87 11.66 -12.26
C TYR A 68 -0.04 12.78 -11.63
N ARG A 69 0.36 13.79 -12.40
CA ARG A 69 0.93 15.01 -11.85
C ARG A 69 -0.17 15.82 -11.19
N LEU A 70 -0.03 16.08 -9.91
CA LEU A 70 -1.03 16.76 -9.12
C LEU A 70 -0.65 18.24 -8.89
N ARG A 71 -1.65 19.09 -8.69
CA ARG A 71 -1.47 20.49 -8.26
C ARG A 71 -0.98 20.59 -6.83
N ALA A 72 -1.38 19.65 -5.98
CA ALA A 72 -1.01 19.58 -4.57
C ALA A 72 -1.13 18.15 -4.04
N SER A 73 -0.41 17.86 -2.97
CA SER A 73 -0.62 16.67 -2.15
C SER A 73 -2.03 16.70 -1.54
N PHE A 74 -2.65 15.53 -1.40
CA PHE A 74 -3.98 15.41 -0.80
C PHE A 74 -4.18 14.10 -0.06
N LEU A 75 -5.17 14.10 0.84
CA LEU A 75 -5.74 12.88 1.42
C LEU A 75 -7.20 12.76 1.00
N PRO A 76 -7.66 11.58 0.58
CA PRO A 76 -9.02 11.40 0.04
C PRO A 76 -10.12 11.58 1.10
N GLY A 77 -9.80 11.45 2.38
CA GLY A 77 -10.74 11.66 3.48
C GLY A 77 -11.83 10.59 3.54
N LYS A 78 -13.04 10.90 3.09
CA LYS A 78 -14.16 9.94 3.05
C LYS A 78 -14.35 9.29 1.69
N GLN A 79 -13.65 9.76 0.67
CA GLN A 79 -13.79 9.32 -0.72
C GLN A 79 -12.73 8.28 -1.09
N VAL A 80 -12.93 7.56 -2.17
CA VAL A 80 -11.87 6.78 -2.81
C VAL A 80 -10.96 7.72 -3.59
N VAL A 81 -9.72 7.35 -3.75
CA VAL A 81 -8.73 8.20 -4.44
C VAL A 81 -9.16 8.48 -5.88
N ALA A 82 -9.69 7.48 -6.59
CA ALA A 82 -10.11 7.60 -7.98
C ALA A 82 -11.16 8.71 -8.18
N ASP A 83 -12.08 8.91 -7.22
CA ASP A 83 -13.11 9.95 -7.29
C ASP A 83 -12.55 11.38 -7.11
N ARG A 84 -11.28 11.48 -6.70
CA ARG A 84 -10.58 12.76 -6.50
C ARG A 84 -9.67 13.14 -7.67
N LEU A 85 -9.45 12.20 -8.59
CA LEU A 85 -8.57 12.42 -9.74
C LEU A 85 -9.35 13.09 -10.89
N ASP A 86 -9.80 14.32 -10.66
CA ASP A 86 -10.48 15.16 -11.63
C ASP A 86 -9.56 16.31 -12.15
N ASP A 87 -10.03 17.07 -13.10
CA ASP A 87 -9.28 18.18 -13.74
C ASP A 87 -8.91 19.31 -12.75
N SER A 88 -9.57 19.40 -11.61
CA SER A 88 -9.22 20.38 -10.59
C SER A 88 -7.93 20.01 -9.85
N LEU A 89 -7.62 18.72 -9.74
CA LEU A 89 -6.45 18.20 -9.04
C LEU A 89 -5.36 17.73 -10.01
N VAL A 90 -5.72 17.00 -11.07
CA VAL A 90 -4.78 16.41 -12.03
C VAL A 90 -4.38 17.46 -13.08
N MET A 91 -3.08 17.67 -13.25
CA MET A 91 -2.53 18.56 -14.28
C MET A 91 -2.17 17.79 -15.56
N HIS A 92 -1.52 16.65 -15.38
CA HIS A 92 -1.04 15.81 -16.49
C HIS A 92 -1.09 14.35 -16.08
N THR A 93 -1.26 13.49 -17.08
CA THR A 93 -1.12 12.03 -16.96
C THR A 93 0.10 11.59 -17.74
N LEU A 94 0.97 10.82 -17.13
CA LEU A 94 2.19 10.28 -17.72
C LEU A 94 2.11 8.76 -17.86
N ASP A 95 2.56 8.27 -19.00
CA ASP A 95 2.75 6.81 -19.22
C ASP A 95 4.13 6.39 -18.70
N LEU A 96 4.14 5.49 -17.73
CA LEU A 96 5.36 4.96 -17.13
C LEU A 96 5.88 3.67 -17.80
N THR A 97 5.19 3.15 -18.81
CA THR A 97 5.52 1.84 -19.42
C THR A 97 6.89 1.81 -20.08
N ARG A 98 7.36 2.95 -20.58
CA ARG A 98 8.68 3.12 -21.19
C ARG A 98 9.63 3.99 -20.37
N GLY A 99 9.25 4.26 -19.12
CA GLY A 99 9.91 5.24 -18.27
C GLY A 99 9.44 6.67 -18.54
N ALA A 100 9.46 7.51 -17.53
CA ALA A 100 9.13 8.94 -17.63
C ALA A 100 10.02 9.71 -16.65
N VAL A 101 10.22 10.98 -16.95
CA VAL A 101 10.90 11.92 -16.06
C VAL A 101 9.85 12.53 -15.13
N LEU A 102 10.08 12.41 -13.82
CA LEU A 102 9.33 13.13 -12.80
C LEU A 102 10.12 14.40 -12.45
N GLU A 103 9.50 15.55 -12.59
CA GLU A 103 10.13 16.85 -12.37
C GLU A 103 10.29 17.13 -10.87
N THR A 104 11.42 17.67 -10.48
CA THR A 104 11.70 18.08 -9.10
C THR A 104 10.71 19.16 -8.64
N GLY A 105 10.26 19.06 -7.38
CA GLY A 105 9.30 20.01 -6.79
C GLY A 105 7.85 19.82 -7.25
N CYS A 106 7.56 18.74 -7.97
CA CYS A 106 6.21 18.36 -8.38
C CYS A 106 5.72 17.14 -7.61
N VAL A 107 4.42 17.08 -7.39
CA VAL A 107 3.76 15.95 -6.74
C VAL A 107 3.15 15.02 -7.77
N TYR A 108 3.45 13.75 -7.67
CA TYR A 108 2.91 12.71 -8.54
C TYR A 108 2.19 11.65 -7.71
N LEU A 109 1.02 11.23 -8.16
CA LEU A 109 0.32 10.08 -7.61
C LEU A 109 0.36 8.92 -8.61
N VAL A 110 0.82 7.78 -8.15
CA VAL A 110 0.95 6.58 -8.97
C VAL A 110 0.16 5.45 -8.34
N PRO A 111 -0.86 4.87 -9.02
CA PRO A 111 -1.48 3.65 -8.56
C PRO A 111 -0.43 2.56 -8.41
N LEU A 112 -0.51 1.76 -7.35
CA LEU A 112 0.34 0.60 -7.17
C LEU A 112 -0.26 -0.62 -7.86
N GLN A 113 0.59 -1.59 -8.23
CA GLN A 113 0.13 -2.84 -8.85
C GLN A 113 -0.54 -3.76 -7.84
N GLU A 114 -0.13 -3.68 -6.57
CA GLU A 114 -0.66 -4.50 -5.49
C GLU A 114 -1.96 -3.90 -4.95
N LYS A 115 -2.94 -4.78 -4.77
CA LYS A 115 -4.26 -4.48 -4.21
C LYS A 115 -4.46 -5.28 -2.93
N LEU A 116 -5.26 -4.76 -2.04
CA LEU A 116 -5.49 -5.34 -0.72
C LEU A 116 -6.94 -5.75 -0.51
N LYS A 117 -7.12 -6.88 0.17
CA LYS A 117 -8.37 -7.35 0.78
C LYS A 117 -8.03 -7.97 2.13
N LEU A 118 -7.63 -7.12 3.06
CA LEU A 118 -7.13 -7.57 4.36
C LEU A 118 -8.27 -8.11 5.24
N PRO A 119 -8.02 -9.17 6.00
CA PRO A 119 -8.94 -9.61 7.05
C PRO A 119 -9.03 -8.56 8.18
N ALA A 120 -10.08 -8.66 8.98
CA ALA A 120 -10.42 -7.66 9.99
C ALA A 120 -9.38 -7.51 11.13
N ASP A 121 -8.51 -8.49 11.30
CA ASP A 121 -7.45 -8.51 12.30
C ASP A 121 -6.07 -8.09 11.75
N LEU A 122 -5.99 -7.76 10.46
CA LEU A 122 -4.75 -7.43 9.78
C LEU A 122 -4.78 -5.97 9.27
N SER A 123 -3.80 -5.19 9.68
CA SER A 123 -3.55 -3.83 9.18
C SER A 123 -2.17 -3.75 8.54
N ALA A 124 -1.89 -2.70 7.80
CA ALA A 124 -0.57 -2.49 7.22
C ALA A 124 -0.07 -1.06 7.45
N ALA A 125 1.24 -0.90 7.43
CA ALA A 125 1.92 0.38 7.38
C ALA A 125 2.94 0.35 6.25
N ALA A 126 3.05 1.46 5.52
CA ALA A 126 4.00 1.61 4.43
C ALA A 126 5.14 2.55 4.84
N ASN A 127 6.31 2.31 4.27
CA ASN A 127 7.46 3.20 4.38
C ASN A 127 8.18 3.25 3.04
N PRO A 128 8.80 4.37 2.67
CA PRO A 128 9.65 4.41 1.48
C PRO A 128 10.84 3.47 1.63
N LYS A 129 11.33 2.93 0.52
CA LYS A 129 12.61 2.22 0.52
C LYS A 129 13.74 3.22 0.80
N SER A 130 14.72 2.82 1.61
CA SER A 130 15.88 3.66 1.93
C SER A 130 16.66 4.11 0.68
N SER A 131 16.61 3.33 -0.41
CA SER A 131 17.22 3.69 -1.68
C SER A 131 16.59 4.92 -2.34
N THR A 132 15.27 5.13 -2.19
CA THR A 132 14.61 6.35 -2.70
C THR A 132 14.95 7.57 -1.85
N GLY A 133 14.96 7.43 -0.52
CA GLY A 133 15.37 8.52 0.36
C GLY A 133 16.82 8.98 0.19
N ARG A 134 17.72 8.08 -0.23
CA ARG A 134 19.15 8.44 -0.50
C ARG A 134 19.34 9.31 -1.72
N ILE A 135 18.36 9.40 -2.60
CA ILE A 135 18.37 10.25 -3.80
C ILE A 135 17.35 11.38 -3.68
N ASP A 136 16.96 11.72 -2.44
CA ASP A 136 16.00 12.79 -2.12
C ASP A 136 14.62 12.63 -2.79
N VAL A 137 14.22 11.39 -3.10
CA VAL A 137 12.86 11.09 -3.58
C VAL A 137 11.99 10.73 -2.38
N PHE A 138 11.02 11.58 -2.11
CA PHE A 138 10.08 11.37 -1.03
C PHE A 138 8.86 10.58 -1.51
N VAL A 139 8.52 9.50 -0.81
CA VAL A 139 7.41 8.61 -1.18
C VAL A 139 6.52 8.36 0.02
N ARG A 140 5.21 8.53 -0.16
CA ARG A 140 4.19 8.20 0.85
C ARG A 140 3.13 7.31 0.23
N ALA A 141 2.57 6.38 1.01
CA ALA A 141 1.45 5.57 0.56
C ALA A 141 0.12 6.25 0.90
N VAL A 142 -0.81 6.16 -0.05
CA VAL A 142 -2.19 6.63 0.10
C VAL A 142 -3.11 5.44 -0.16
N SER A 143 -4.06 5.20 0.72
CA SER A 143 -5.15 4.24 0.54
C SER A 143 -6.48 4.96 0.34
N ASP A 144 -7.47 4.28 -0.20
CA ASP A 144 -8.81 4.81 -0.27
C ASP A 144 -9.33 5.17 1.13
N ARG A 145 -10.06 6.26 1.22
CA ARG A 145 -10.63 6.80 2.46
C ARG A 145 -9.60 7.10 3.55
N ALA A 146 -8.34 7.28 3.17
CA ALA A 146 -7.26 7.59 4.10
C ALA A 146 -7.43 8.98 4.73
N ARG A 147 -7.14 9.06 6.02
CA ARG A 147 -7.04 10.31 6.79
C ARG A 147 -5.60 10.59 7.24
N ALA A 148 -4.70 9.69 6.93
CA ALA A 148 -3.27 9.80 7.16
C ALA A 148 -2.53 9.05 6.07
N PHE A 149 -1.33 9.48 5.76
CA PHE A 149 -0.42 8.76 4.88
C PHE A 149 0.12 7.50 5.55
N ASP A 150 0.58 6.57 4.76
CA ASP A 150 1.35 5.38 5.15
C ASP A 150 0.60 4.37 6.02
N GLY A 151 -0.66 4.64 6.38
CA GLY A 151 -1.48 3.74 7.18
C GLY A 151 -2.56 3.04 6.36
N VAL A 152 -2.71 1.72 6.56
CA VAL A 152 -3.79 0.92 6.00
C VAL A 152 -4.55 0.28 7.16
N PRO A 153 -5.83 0.63 7.37
CA PRO A 153 -6.60 0.10 8.50
C PRO A 153 -6.86 -1.40 8.37
N ALA A 154 -7.12 -2.04 9.49
CA ALA A 154 -7.52 -3.44 9.52
C ALA A 154 -8.82 -3.66 8.73
N GLY A 155 -8.89 -4.76 7.99
CA GLY A 155 -10.04 -5.07 7.13
C GLY A 155 -10.13 -4.24 5.85
N TYR A 156 -9.09 -3.50 5.49
CA TYR A 156 -9.08 -2.67 4.29
C TYR A 156 -9.25 -3.50 3.02
N THR A 157 -10.12 -3.02 2.13
CA THR A 157 -10.26 -3.54 0.76
C THR A 157 -10.21 -2.37 -0.21
N GLY A 158 -9.28 -2.42 -1.16
CA GLY A 158 -9.11 -1.36 -2.16
C GLY A 158 -7.72 -1.29 -2.76
N ASP A 159 -7.55 -0.25 -3.55
CA ASP A 159 -6.29 0.06 -4.22
C ASP A 159 -5.33 0.83 -3.29
N LEU A 160 -4.06 0.78 -3.65
CA LEU A 160 -3.01 1.58 -3.01
C LEU A 160 -2.37 2.50 -4.04
N TYR A 161 -1.87 3.62 -3.57
CA TYR A 161 -1.18 4.61 -4.38
C TYR A 161 0.12 5.05 -3.71
N ALA A 162 1.11 5.40 -4.51
CA ALA A 162 2.31 6.09 -4.05
C ALA A 162 2.23 7.56 -4.45
N GLU A 163 2.30 8.46 -3.48
CA GLU A 163 2.58 9.87 -3.73
C GLU A 163 4.11 10.03 -3.73
N ILE A 164 4.63 10.68 -4.76
CA ILE A 164 6.06 10.86 -5.02
C ILE A 164 6.33 12.35 -5.21
N SER A 165 7.35 12.87 -4.52
CA SER A 165 7.80 14.28 -4.64
C SER A 165 9.31 14.40 -4.47
#